data_3f72938525fca85baf633979cbe6b50e
#
_entry.id   3f72938525fca85baf633979cbe6b50e
#
_cell.length_a   1.000
_cell.length_b   1.000
_cell.length_c   1.000
_cell.angle_alpha   90.00
_cell.angle_beta   90.00
_cell.angle_gamma   90.00
#
_symmetry.space_group_name_H-M   'P 1'
#
loop_
_entity.id
_entity.type
_entity.pdbx_description
1 polymer ?
#
loop_
_entity_poly.entity_id
_entity_poly.type
_entity_poly.pdbx_seq_one_letter_code
_entity_poly.pdbx_strand_id
1 'polypeptide(L)'
;MADKKKPVNESQLENEIDWSAYTAAQTREIREGLDDGLDVSIYADPQYNAEQMNEIKLGLRTGIDVTQYTDPTYNADKMYFIREGLENNLDVSQYADPKFTEDQIRIIMTGLKEGVDVSYYAKTEYDVVQMYYILTGLESGLDVSKYADPKYTSDQMAIIHMVMSQGYDVSALCNPELSTTQMHYIRSGLVSGIDVTKYANPAFSTEQMSSIIYGLEKGIDVTPYADPKFTSQQMDSIMFGLEQGVDVSVYANQQFTQKQMDMICFSLMDGMSVSDVVKFADPAFSVEQMNEIKDGVRDNLDVSIYADPELTPQQMHNIYLGLSAGINVTNYVNMVKGIESDPEKEVKSLLSQTDMNQKHQLMLGFESNVDVLKYTDPRYDWKQMRQIRYGLEKGLNVSIYADPKYDKYQMDAIRRGMESGIDVSKYADPAFNSYQMLELKKALESGIDVSFYAKPEFDSYQMRQITEGLRHGLDFASVYTYADPVFNGFQMNEIRIGMESGLDVSVYMDPEYTNEQMKQIRYGMDHNIDVSKYADPSISASDMEEIRQHLEYGAPITGDINIGALNMSDTMTLDDQNALDDPEFDDLDDPGDIGD
;
A
#
# COMPACT_ATOMS: atom_id res chain seq x y z
N MET A 1 -11.14 69.70 6.82
CA MET A 1 -11.18 70.65 5.65
C MET A 1 -10.59 69.87 4.49
N ALA A 2 -11.43 69.42 3.58
CA ALA A 2 -10.98 68.72 2.40
C ALA A 2 -10.35 69.72 1.44
N ASP A 3 -9.08 69.55 1.13
CA ASP A 3 -8.41 70.31 0.06
C ASP A 3 -9.14 70.00 -1.24
N LYS A 4 -9.83 71.00 -1.78
CA LYS A 4 -10.36 70.97 -3.15
C LYS A 4 -9.18 70.90 -4.08
N LYS A 5 -8.86 69.70 -4.62
CA LYS A 5 -7.95 69.55 -5.74
C LYS A 5 -8.41 70.53 -6.85
N LYS A 6 -7.47 71.34 -7.37
CA LYS A 6 -7.71 72.20 -8.53
C LYS A 6 -8.20 71.33 -9.70
N PRO A 7 -9.19 71.84 -10.50
CA PRO A 7 -9.62 71.16 -11.72
C PRO A 7 -8.40 70.93 -12.61
N VAL A 8 -8.17 69.64 -12.98
CA VAL A 8 -7.14 69.31 -13.98
C VAL A 8 -7.50 69.98 -15.30
N ASN A 9 -6.56 70.66 -15.89
CA ASN A 9 -6.82 71.36 -17.15
C ASN A 9 -6.77 70.32 -18.29
N GLU A 10 -7.93 69.78 -18.67
CA GLU A 10 -8.15 68.71 -19.66
C GLU A 10 -7.37 68.95 -20.95
N SER A 11 -7.38 70.23 -21.49
CA SER A 11 -6.68 70.58 -22.71
C SER A 11 -5.15 70.60 -22.57
N GLN A 12 -4.60 70.69 -21.37
CA GLN A 12 -3.16 70.55 -21.13
C GLN A 12 -2.70 69.11 -21.10
N LEU A 13 -3.43 68.27 -20.40
CA LEU A 13 -3.14 66.78 -20.32
C LEU A 13 -3.27 66.13 -21.71
N GLU A 14 -4.30 66.50 -22.50
CA GLU A 14 -4.50 65.95 -23.84
C GLU A 14 -3.34 66.26 -24.80
N ASN A 15 -2.68 67.44 -24.63
CA ASN A 15 -1.52 67.83 -25.42
C ASN A 15 -0.18 67.26 -24.96
N GLU A 16 -0.10 66.70 -23.74
CA GLU A 16 1.10 66.11 -23.18
C GLU A 16 1.19 64.60 -23.46
N ILE A 17 0.07 63.91 -23.86
CA ILE A 17 0.04 62.49 -24.14
C ILE A 17 0.61 62.19 -25.53
N ASP A 18 1.64 61.33 -25.59
CA ASP A 18 2.12 60.76 -26.85
C ASP A 18 1.18 59.65 -27.34
N TRP A 19 0.16 60.02 -28.07
CA TRP A 19 -0.86 59.10 -28.58
C TRP A 19 -0.30 57.98 -29.46
N SER A 20 0.90 58.11 -30.00
CA SER A 20 1.53 57.09 -30.83
C SER A 20 2.01 55.88 -30.01
N ALA A 21 2.16 56.04 -28.70
CA ALA A 21 2.57 54.98 -27.77
C ALA A 21 1.42 54.02 -27.39
N TYR A 22 0.16 54.35 -27.73
CA TYR A 22 -1.02 53.62 -27.29
C TYR A 22 -1.73 52.91 -28.45
N THR A 23 -2.28 51.73 -28.16
CA THR A 23 -3.22 51.05 -29.07
C THR A 23 -4.54 51.81 -29.16
N ALA A 24 -5.33 51.54 -30.22
CA ALA A 24 -6.65 52.14 -30.36
C ALA A 24 -7.59 51.90 -29.16
N ALA A 25 -7.49 50.71 -28.51
CA ALA A 25 -8.26 50.38 -27.31
C ALA A 25 -7.81 51.24 -26.11
N GLN A 26 -6.50 51.34 -25.86
CA GLN A 26 -5.95 52.18 -24.80
C GLN A 26 -6.31 53.65 -25.01
N THR A 27 -6.15 54.15 -26.24
CA THR A 27 -6.54 55.52 -26.61
C THR A 27 -8.00 55.82 -26.29
N ARG A 28 -8.90 54.84 -26.52
CA ARG A 28 -10.32 55.00 -26.20
C ARG A 28 -10.51 55.15 -24.68
N GLU A 29 -9.89 54.28 -23.87
CA GLU A 29 -10.03 54.33 -22.40
C GLU A 29 -9.50 55.66 -21.82
N ILE A 30 -8.38 56.20 -22.38
CA ILE A 30 -7.82 57.47 -21.95
C ILE A 30 -8.76 58.63 -22.34
N ARG A 31 -9.30 58.65 -23.58
CA ARG A 31 -10.24 59.70 -24.02
C ARG A 31 -11.53 59.71 -23.22
N GLU A 32 -12.11 58.54 -22.98
CA GLU A 32 -13.30 58.46 -22.13
C GLU A 32 -13.04 58.98 -20.70
N GLY A 33 -11.84 58.78 -20.15
CA GLY A 33 -11.46 59.36 -18.87
C GLY A 33 -11.32 60.87 -18.88
N LEU A 34 -10.74 61.42 -19.97
CA LEU A 34 -10.67 62.85 -20.18
C LEU A 34 -12.08 63.48 -20.31
N ASP A 35 -12.98 62.84 -21.11
CA ASP A 35 -14.36 63.26 -21.28
C ASP A 35 -15.15 63.25 -19.96
N ASP A 36 -14.79 62.33 -19.04
CA ASP A 36 -15.36 62.25 -17.69
C ASP A 36 -14.70 63.20 -16.67
N GLY A 37 -13.69 63.96 -17.07
CA GLY A 37 -12.95 64.90 -16.19
C GLY A 37 -12.07 64.20 -15.17
N LEU A 38 -11.60 62.96 -15.46
CA LEU A 38 -10.76 62.17 -14.56
C LEU A 38 -9.28 62.52 -14.73
N ASP A 39 -8.49 62.33 -13.69
CA ASP A 39 -7.02 62.43 -13.76
C ASP A 39 -6.43 61.20 -14.48
N VAL A 40 -6.36 61.30 -15.82
CA VAL A 40 -5.84 60.21 -16.66
C VAL A 40 -4.35 59.97 -16.46
N SER A 41 -3.59 60.91 -15.89
CA SER A 41 -2.15 60.75 -15.65
C SER A 41 -1.84 59.56 -14.76
N ILE A 42 -2.81 59.05 -14.02
CA ILE A 42 -2.67 57.90 -13.15
C ILE A 42 -2.55 56.58 -13.94
N TYR A 43 -3.17 56.52 -15.15
CA TYR A 43 -3.22 55.28 -15.94
C TYR A 43 -2.84 55.45 -17.41
N ALA A 44 -2.60 56.68 -17.87
CA ALA A 44 -2.09 56.92 -19.21
C ALA A 44 -0.60 56.53 -19.29
N ASP A 45 -0.34 55.23 -19.15
CA ASP A 45 0.98 54.60 -19.28
C ASP A 45 0.83 53.37 -20.20
N PRO A 46 1.62 53.28 -21.29
CA PRO A 46 1.57 52.15 -22.23
C PRO A 46 1.79 50.77 -21.59
N GLN A 47 2.30 50.71 -20.36
CA GLN A 47 2.46 49.46 -19.62
C GLN A 47 1.12 48.81 -19.23
N TYR A 48 0.05 49.62 -19.05
CA TYR A 48 -1.28 49.10 -18.82
C TYR A 48 -1.95 48.71 -20.13
N ASN A 49 -2.55 47.55 -20.20
CA ASN A 49 -3.46 47.25 -21.31
C ASN A 49 -4.80 48.01 -21.17
N ALA A 50 -5.64 47.99 -22.21
CA ALA A 50 -6.92 48.70 -22.20
C ALA A 50 -7.87 48.27 -21.09
N GLU A 51 -7.88 46.99 -20.71
CA GLU A 51 -8.72 46.45 -19.65
C GLU A 51 -8.25 46.94 -18.27
N GLN A 52 -6.95 46.96 -18.02
CA GLN A 52 -6.34 47.55 -16.81
C GLN A 52 -6.67 49.06 -16.70
N MET A 53 -6.51 49.81 -17.81
CA MET A 53 -6.88 51.23 -17.86
C MET A 53 -8.36 51.43 -17.53
N ASN A 54 -9.24 50.55 -18.04
CA ASN A 54 -10.68 50.61 -17.75
C ASN A 54 -10.96 50.41 -16.26
N GLU A 55 -10.31 49.43 -15.59
CA GLU A 55 -10.52 49.19 -14.15
C GLU A 55 -10.06 50.39 -13.30
N ILE A 56 -8.93 51.02 -13.66
CA ILE A 56 -8.46 52.24 -12.96
C ILE A 56 -9.44 53.40 -13.21
N LYS A 57 -9.88 53.58 -14.47
CA LYS A 57 -10.87 54.61 -14.84
C LYS A 57 -12.17 54.46 -14.06
N LEU A 58 -12.68 53.22 -13.93
CA LEU A 58 -13.89 52.96 -13.16
C LEU A 58 -13.72 53.32 -11.67
N GLY A 59 -12.58 53.00 -11.07
CA GLY A 59 -12.27 53.39 -9.70
C GLY A 59 -12.21 54.88 -9.49
N LEU A 60 -11.60 55.60 -10.43
CA LEU A 60 -11.57 57.07 -10.41
C LEU A 60 -12.98 57.66 -10.51
N ARG A 61 -13.88 57.08 -11.34
CA ARG A 61 -15.29 57.51 -11.45
C ARG A 61 -16.05 57.35 -10.12
N THR A 62 -15.79 56.26 -9.39
CA THR A 62 -16.44 55.99 -8.10
C THR A 62 -15.77 56.75 -6.95
N GLY A 63 -14.61 57.37 -7.19
CA GLY A 63 -13.88 58.18 -6.22
C GLY A 63 -13.14 57.38 -5.15
N ILE A 64 -12.87 56.11 -5.42
CA ILE A 64 -12.04 55.28 -4.52
C ILE A 64 -10.55 55.58 -4.73
N ASP A 65 -9.74 55.17 -3.75
CA ASP A 65 -8.29 55.29 -3.83
C ASP A 65 -7.69 54.21 -4.76
N VAL A 66 -7.45 54.54 -6.02
CA VAL A 66 -6.92 53.64 -7.03
C VAL A 66 -5.45 53.27 -6.83
N THR A 67 -4.71 54.01 -5.97
CA THR A 67 -3.27 53.78 -5.77
C THR A 67 -2.97 52.39 -5.23
N GLN A 68 -3.96 51.74 -4.67
CA GLN A 68 -3.82 50.39 -4.11
C GLN A 68 -3.78 49.29 -5.16
N TYR A 69 -4.10 49.60 -6.44
CA TYR A 69 -4.08 48.59 -7.52
C TYR A 69 -3.53 49.14 -8.87
N THR A 70 -2.99 50.33 -8.87
CA THR A 70 -2.33 50.92 -10.06
C THR A 70 -0.91 50.39 -10.29
N ASP A 71 -0.66 49.11 -10.00
CA ASP A 71 0.58 48.40 -10.32
C ASP A 71 0.35 47.59 -11.61
N PRO A 72 1.13 47.80 -12.69
CA PRO A 72 0.97 47.03 -13.94
C PRO A 72 1.14 45.53 -13.82
N THR A 73 1.69 45.03 -12.71
CA THR A 73 1.81 43.58 -12.43
C THR A 73 0.47 42.93 -12.12
N TYR A 74 -0.55 43.70 -11.73
CA TYR A 74 -1.91 43.20 -11.62
C TYR A 74 -2.53 43.07 -13.02
N ASN A 75 -3.12 41.90 -13.32
CA ASN A 75 -4.00 41.80 -14.48
C ASN A 75 -5.33 42.52 -14.22
N ALA A 76 -6.12 42.75 -15.27
CA ALA A 76 -7.39 43.48 -15.17
C ALA A 76 -8.38 42.84 -14.19
N ASP A 77 -8.44 41.48 -14.13
CA ASP A 77 -9.34 40.78 -13.21
C ASP A 77 -8.96 41.03 -11.75
N LYS A 78 -7.68 41.03 -11.41
CA LYS A 78 -7.21 41.39 -10.07
C LYS A 78 -7.49 42.84 -9.72
N MET A 79 -7.27 43.77 -10.67
CA MET A 79 -7.64 45.17 -10.50
C MET A 79 -9.16 45.31 -10.22
N TYR A 80 -9.98 44.56 -10.97
CA TYR A 80 -11.43 44.51 -10.75
C TYR A 80 -11.77 44.07 -9.30
N PHE A 81 -11.17 42.97 -8.81
CA PHE A 81 -11.46 42.51 -7.44
C PHE A 81 -11.00 43.48 -6.35
N ILE A 82 -9.84 44.16 -6.56
CA ILE A 82 -9.37 45.16 -5.61
C ILE A 82 -10.32 46.37 -5.62
N ARG A 83 -10.73 46.84 -6.81
CA ARG A 83 -11.71 47.93 -6.97
C ARG A 83 -13.04 47.56 -6.31
N GLU A 84 -13.59 46.37 -6.61
CA GLU A 84 -14.83 45.89 -5.98
C GLU A 84 -14.72 45.88 -4.46
N GLY A 85 -13.58 45.42 -3.93
CA GLY A 85 -13.32 45.43 -2.48
C GLY A 85 -13.34 46.85 -1.89
N LEU A 86 -12.66 47.80 -2.52
CA LEU A 86 -12.65 49.20 -2.10
C LEU A 86 -14.04 49.82 -2.14
N GLU A 87 -14.83 49.55 -3.19
CA GLU A 87 -16.22 49.99 -3.32
C GLU A 87 -17.12 49.45 -2.20
N ASN A 88 -16.82 48.23 -1.71
CA ASN A 88 -17.53 47.61 -0.60
C ASN A 88 -16.90 47.90 0.79
N ASN A 89 -15.91 48.82 0.86
CA ASN A 89 -15.16 49.19 2.07
C ASN A 89 -14.48 48.00 2.74
N LEU A 90 -14.01 47.01 1.96
CA LEU A 90 -13.21 45.89 2.46
C LEU A 90 -11.74 46.32 2.63
N ASP A 91 -11.05 45.66 3.58
CA ASP A 91 -9.62 45.85 3.75
C ASP A 91 -8.84 45.10 2.63
N VAL A 92 -8.64 45.77 1.50
CA VAL A 92 -7.96 45.19 0.35
C VAL A 92 -6.48 44.89 0.61
N SER A 93 -5.87 45.46 1.65
CA SER A 93 -4.47 45.15 2.02
C SER A 93 -4.24 43.69 2.32
N GLN A 94 -5.28 42.95 2.62
CA GLN A 94 -5.23 41.52 2.89
C GLN A 94 -5.03 40.66 1.63
N TYR A 95 -5.30 41.21 0.42
CA TYR A 95 -5.21 40.46 -0.83
C TYR A 95 -4.65 41.27 -2.03
N ALA A 96 -4.35 42.52 -1.83
CA ALA A 96 -3.71 43.33 -2.87
C ALA A 96 -2.22 42.97 -3.02
N ASP A 97 -1.95 41.72 -3.41
CA ASP A 97 -0.63 41.19 -3.78
C ASP A 97 -0.76 40.50 -5.15
N PRO A 98 0.08 40.86 -6.16
CA PRO A 98 0.06 40.26 -7.49
C PRO A 98 0.24 38.72 -7.48
N LYS A 99 0.80 38.15 -6.40
CA LYS A 99 1.03 36.71 -6.27
C LYS A 99 -0.25 35.90 -6.00
N PHE A 100 -1.28 36.54 -5.43
CA PHE A 100 -2.55 35.83 -5.26
C PHE A 100 -3.19 35.50 -6.61
N THR A 101 -3.80 34.34 -6.71
CA THR A 101 -4.66 33.99 -7.84
C THR A 101 -6.02 34.68 -7.69
N GLU A 102 -6.77 34.79 -8.77
CA GLU A 102 -8.12 35.38 -8.75
C GLU A 102 -9.07 34.63 -7.82
N ASP A 103 -8.99 33.31 -7.81
CA ASP A 103 -9.80 32.47 -6.93
C ASP A 103 -9.41 32.65 -5.46
N GLN A 104 -8.11 32.81 -5.14
CA GLN A 104 -7.66 33.14 -3.79
C GLN A 104 -8.22 34.50 -3.34
N ILE A 105 -8.12 35.52 -4.20
CA ILE A 105 -8.69 36.85 -3.93
C ILE A 105 -10.19 36.75 -3.64
N ARG A 106 -10.94 35.99 -4.44
CA ARG A 106 -12.38 35.80 -4.30
C ARG A 106 -12.75 35.19 -2.94
N ILE A 107 -12.00 34.20 -2.48
CA ILE A 107 -12.23 33.58 -1.16
C ILE A 107 -11.89 34.55 -0.03
N ILE A 108 -10.81 35.33 -0.12
CA ILE A 108 -10.46 36.35 0.88
C ILE A 108 -11.56 37.42 0.94
N MET A 109 -12.02 37.91 -0.21
CA MET A 109 -13.12 38.88 -0.28
C MET A 109 -14.42 38.33 0.36
N THR A 110 -14.72 37.04 0.15
CA THR A 110 -15.87 36.40 0.78
C THR A 110 -15.75 36.47 2.30
N GLY A 111 -14.61 36.06 2.86
CA GLY A 111 -14.41 36.12 4.31
C GLY A 111 -14.45 37.54 4.89
N LEU A 112 -13.90 38.53 4.17
CA LEU A 112 -14.01 39.92 4.58
C LEU A 112 -15.48 40.42 4.58
N LYS A 113 -16.29 40.00 3.60
CA LYS A 113 -17.75 40.31 3.55
C LYS A 113 -18.51 39.66 4.72
N GLU A 114 -18.15 38.42 5.07
CA GLU A 114 -18.75 37.69 6.21
C GLU A 114 -18.17 38.14 7.57
N GLY A 115 -17.14 39.01 7.58
CA GLY A 115 -16.54 39.57 8.78
C GLY A 115 -15.69 38.60 9.60
N VAL A 116 -15.18 37.54 8.97
CA VAL A 116 -14.26 36.59 9.61
C VAL A 116 -12.80 37.08 9.52
N ASP A 117 -11.94 36.59 10.40
CA ASP A 117 -10.53 36.95 10.42
C ASP A 117 -9.77 36.23 9.29
N VAL A 118 -9.60 36.92 8.17
CA VAL A 118 -8.93 36.38 6.98
C VAL A 118 -7.42 36.19 7.18
N SER A 119 -6.80 36.75 8.23
CA SER A 119 -5.37 36.63 8.50
C SER A 119 -4.89 35.18 8.66
N TYR A 120 -5.80 34.28 8.99
CA TYR A 120 -5.50 32.86 9.06
C TYR A 120 -5.13 32.26 7.71
N TYR A 121 -5.72 32.74 6.60
CA TYR A 121 -5.59 32.12 5.29
C TYR A 121 -5.25 33.09 4.13
N ALA A 122 -5.26 34.40 4.34
CA ALA A 122 -4.84 35.37 3.34
C ALA A 122 -3.32 35.33 3.13
N LYS A 123 -2.83 34.22 2.62
CA LYS A 123 -1.42 33.91 2.37
C LYS A 123 -1.31 33.14 1.07
N THR A 124 -0.32 33.51 0.23
CA THR A 124 -0.14 32.95 -1.11
C THR A 124 0.28 31.47 -1.12
N GLU A 125 0.73 30.95 0.03
CA GLU A 125 1.15 29.56 0.20
C GLU A 125 -0.02 28.58 0.26
N TYR A 126 -1.23 29.04 0.57
CA TYR A 126 -2.41 28.20 0.57
C TYR A 126 -2.99 28.05 -0.84
N ASP A 127 -3.44 26.85 -1.18
CA ASP A 127 -4.31 26.69 -2.33
C ASP A 127 -5.75 27.15 -2.03
N VAL A 128 -6.55 27.27 -3.07
CA VAL A 128 -7.94 27.76 -2.97
C VAL A 128 -8.82 26.87 -2.09
N VAL A 129 -8.57 25.56 -2.10
CA VAL A 129 -9.36 24.58 -1.33
C VAL A 129 -8.97 24.63 0.16
N GLN A 130 -7.69 24.80 0.45
CA GLN A 130 -7.20 25.04 1.81
C GLN A 130 -7.83 26.31 2.39
N MET A 131 -7.81 27.42 1.64
CA MET A 131 -8.46 28.68 2.04
C MET A 131 -9.96 28.48 2.31
N TYR A 132 -10.65 27.71 1.46
CA TYR A 132 -12.07 27.42 1.61
C TYR A 132 -12.38 26.69 2.94
N TYR A 133 -11.59 25.67 3.31
CA TYR A 133 -11.80 24.95 4.56
C TYR A 133 -11.50 25.82 5.79
N ILE A 134 -10.53 26.73 5.69
CA ILE A 134 -10.26 27.67 6.78
C ILE A 134 -11.41 28.69 6.90
N LEU A 135 -11.88 29.26 5.79
CA LEU A 135 -13.01 30.19 5.76
C LEU A 135 -14.26 29.53 6.37
N THR A 136 -14.68 28.37 5.87
CA THR A 136 -15.88 27.68 6.38
C THR A 136 -15.75 27.27 7.83
N GLY A 137 -14.54 26.97 8.28
CA GLY A 137 -14.26 26.73 9.71
C GLY A 137 -14.47 27.99 10.56
N LEU A 138 -13.97 29.15 10.10
CA LEU A 138 -14.19 30.43 10.78
C LEU A 138 -15.68 30.81 10.82
N GLU A 139 -16.39 30.65 9.71
CA GLU A 139 -17.85 30.87 9.62
C GLU A 139 -18.63 29.98 10.60
N SER A 140 -18.15 28.74 10.78
CA SER A 140 -18.75 27.78 11.71
C SER A 140 -18.29 27.98 13.16
N GLY A 141 -17.42 28.95 13.45
CA GLY A 141 -16.86 29.21 14.78
C GLY A 141 -15.88 28.14 15.27
N LEU A 142 -15.27 27.37 14.36
CA LEU A 142 -14.26 26.37 14.70
C LEU A 142 -12.90 27.03 15.00
N ASP A 143 -12.11 26.40 15.85
CA ASP A 143 -10.71 26.80 16.10
C ASP A 143 -9.80 26.37 14.94
N VAL A 144 -9.77 27.20 13.89
CA VAL A 144 -8.98 26.92 12.69
C VAL A 144 -7.47 26.89 12.94
N SER A 145 -7.00 27.42 14.07
CA SER A 145 -5.57 27.40 14.44
C SER A 145 -5.01 25.97 14.51
N LYS A 146 -5.87 24.98 14.62
CA LYS A 146 -5.51 23.55 14.65
C LYS A 146 -5.03 23.03 13.29
N TYR A 147 -5.45 23.65 12.19
CA TYR A 147 -5.16 23.18 10.83
C TYR A 147 -4.82 24.28 9.82
N ALA A 148 -4.92 25.54 10.18
CA ALA A 148 -4.54 26.67 9.31
C ALA A 148 -3.00 26.78 9.20
N ASP A 149 -2.37 25.77 8.60
CA ASP A 149 -0.95 25.68 8.28
C ASP A 149 -0.81 25.14 6.83
N PRO A 150 -0.09 25.81 5.93
CA PRO A 150 0.11 25.36 4.54
C PRO A 150 0.74 23.96 4.39
N LYS A 151 1.30 23.41 5.47
CA LYS A 151 1.83 22.04 5.47
C LYS A 151 0.74 20.97 5.36
N TYR A 152 -0.48 21.27 5.79
CA TYR A 152 -1.60 20.36 5.57
C TYR A 152 -2.07 20.44 4.14
N THR A 153 -2.36 19.31 3.53
CA THR A 153 -3.07 19.27 2.25
C THR A 153 -4.53 19.70 2.44
N SER A 154 -5.19 20.10 1.36
CA SER A 154 -6.62 20.42 1.39
C SER A 154 -7.48 19.27 1.93
N ASP A 155 -7.13 18.01 1.57
CA ASP A 155 -7.83 16.82 2.07
C ASP A 155 -7.63 16.62 3.59
N GLN A 156 -6.42 16.86 4.09
CA GLN A 156 -6.15 16.80 5.52
C GLN A 156 -6.96 17.87 6.29
N MET A 157 -6.98 19.09 5.75
CA MET A 157 -7.81 20.18 6.32
C MET A 157 -9.29 19.81 6.32
N ALA A 158 -9.79 19.21 5.24
CA ALA A 158 -11.16 18.75 5.10
C ALA A 158 -11.54 17.76 6.21
N ILE A 159 -10.67 16.77 6.47
CA ILE A 159 -10.90 15.77 7.51
C ILE A 159 -10.94 16.42 8.89
N ILE A 160 -9.96 17.29 9.21
CA ILE A 160 -9.92 17.98 10.51
C ILE A 160 -11.15 18.86 10.68
N HIS A 161 -11.48 19.66 9.67
CA HIS A 161 -12.68 20.51 9.66
C HIS A 161 -13.96 19.70 9.95
N MET A 162 -14.14 18.57 9.21
CA MET A 162 -15.31 17.71 9.39
C MET A 162 -15.40 17.12 10.79
N VAL A 163 -14.29 16.62 11.35
CA VAL A 163 -14.27 16.03 12.69
C VAL A 163 -14.56 17.10 13.75
N MET A 164 -14.00 18.30 13.59
CA MET A 164 -14.28 19.44 14.47
C MET A 164 -15.74 19.88 14.40
N SER A 165 -16.34 19.92 13.21
CA SER A 165 -17.76 20.31 13.03
C SER A 165 -18.72 19.33 13.68
N GLN A 166 -18.29 18.07 13.88
CA GLN A 166 -19.03 17.04 14.63
C GLN A 166 -18.79 17.11 16.14
N GLY A 167 -17.92 18.00 16.61
CA GLY A 167 -17.65 18.24 18.03
C GLY A 167 -16.63 17.28 18.66
N TYR A 168 -15.86 16.52 17.85
CA TYR A 168 -14.80 15.64 18.38
C TYR A 168 -13.49 16.39 18.59
N ASP A 169 -12.66 15.89 19.51
CA ASP A 169 -11.29 16.38 19.69
C ASP A 169 -10.40 15.94 18.53
N VAL A 170 -9.81 16.89 17.84
CA VAL A 170 -8.94 16.66 16.68
C VAL A 170 -7.45 16.58 17.00
N SER A 171 -7.07 16.66 18.26
CA SER A 171 -5.65 16.72 18.67
C SER A 171 -4.81 15.60 18.04
N ALA A 172 -5.39 14.40 17.89
CA ALA A 172 -4.74 13.26 17.25
C ALA A 172 -4.61 13.38 15.73
N LEU A 173 -5.36 14.27 15.09
CA LEU A 173 -5.33 14.54 13.65
C LEU A 173 -4.40 15.72 13.29
N CYS A 174 -4.03 16.55 14.29
CA CYS A 174 -3.24 17.75 14.08
C CYS A 174 -1.75 17.45 13.88
N ASN A 175 -1.44 16.60 12.88
CA ASN A 175 -0.10 16.28 12.45
C ASN A 175 -0.06 16.19 10.91
N PRO A 176 0.58 17.13 10.20
CA PRO A 176 0.64 17.14 8.73
C PRO A 176 1.44 15.97 8.12
N GLU A 177 2.20 15.22 8.93
CA GLU A 177 2.90 14.02 8.47
C GLU A 177 1.97 12.80 8.31
N LEU A 178 0.76 12.85 8.88
CA LEU A 178 -0.24 11.81 8.68
C LEU A 178 -0.75 11.82 7.24
N SER A 179 -0.75 10.68 6.57
CA SER A 179 -1.44 10.56 5.29
C SER A 179 -2.97 10.73 5.47
N THR A 180 -3.65 11.12 4.42
CA THR A 180 -5.12 11.23 4.41
C THR A 180 -5.78 9.92 4.85
N THR A 181 -5.26 8.78 4.37
CA THR A 181 -5.76 7.46 4.78
C THR A 181 -5.58 7.20 6.28
N GLN A 182 -4.42 7.52 6.85
CA GLN A 182 -4.21 7.41 8.30
C GLN A 182 -5.18 8.30 9.09
N MET A 183 -5.42 9.53 8.60
CA MET A 183 -6.39 10.43 9.22
C MET A 183 -7.82 9.86 9.17
N HIS A 184 -8.21 9.14 8.11
CA HIS A 184 -9.50 8.46 8.05
C HIS A 184 -9.62 7.35 9.10
N TYR A 185 -8.55 6.56 9.33
CA TYR A 185 -8.53 5.57 10.41
C TYR A 185 -8.66 6.22 11.80
N ILE A 186 -7.93 7.32 12.03
CA ILE A 186 -8.02 8.08 13.31
C ILE A 186 -9.43 8.66 13.48
N ARG A 187 -10.00 9.26 12.44
CA ARG A 187 -11.37 9.76 12.45
C ARG A 187 -12.38 8.67 12.81
N SER A 188 -12.28 7.51 12.16
CA SER A 188 -13.15 6.36 12.44
C SER A 188 -13.08 5.96 13.91
N GLY A 189 -11.88 5.88 14.45
CA GLY A 189 -11.68 5.58 15.87
C GLY A 189 -12.28 6.64 16.81
N LEU A 190 -12.10 7.93 16.51
CA LEU A 190 -12.72 9.02 17.28
C LEU A 190 -14.24 8.90 17.30
N VAL A 191 -14.85 8.65 16.14
CA VAL A 191 -16.32 8.49 16.02
C VAL A 191 -16.80 7.25 16.77
N SER A 192 -16.03 6.16 16.75
CA SER A 192 -16.34 4.90 17.46
C SER A 192 -15.98 4.95 18.94
N GLY A 193 -15.40 6.03 19.44
CA GLY A 193 -14.98 6.16 20.85
C GLY A 193 -13.77 5.31 21.24
N ILE A 194 -12.93 4.95 20.25
CA ILE A 194 -11.70 4.19 20.46
C ILE A 194 -10.57 5.12 20.90
N ASP A 195 -9.68 4.65 21.76
CA ASP A 195 -8.47 5.39 22.15
C ASP A 195 -7.47 5.51 20.99
N VAL A 196 -7.63 6.56 20.19
CA VAL A 196 -6.79 6.83 19.02
C VAL A 196 -5.32 7.13 19.38
N THR A 197 -5.03 7.49 20.64
CA THR A 197 -3.65 7.81 21.08
C THR A 197 -2.70 6.62 20.93
N LYS A 198 -3.23 5.42 20.86
CA LYS A 198 -2.46 4.19 20.69
C LYS A 198 -1.91 4.00 19.27
N TYR A 199 -2.48 4.67 18.27
CA TYR A 199 -2.10 4.48 16.87
C TYR A 199 -2.04 5.79 16.04
N ALA A 200 -2.39 6.93 16.60
CA ALA A 200 -2.33 8.23 15.90
C ALA A 200 -0.87 8.71 15.75
N ASN A 201 -0.08 7.96 15.00
CA ASN A 201 1.33 8.21 14.75
C ASN A 201 1.64 7.92 13.26
N PRO A 202 2.21 8.88 12.50
CA PRO A 202 2.52 8.69 11.08
C PRO A 202 3.49 7.55 10.80
N ALA A 203 4.24 7.08 11.82
CA ALA A 203 5.13 5.94 11.67
C ALA A 203 4.40 4.59 11.51
N PHE A 204 3.11 4.50 11.88
CA PHE A 204 2.32 3.31 11.63
C PHE A 204 1.83 3.25 10.17
N SER A 205 1.89 2.09 9.55
CA SER A 205 1.17 1.85 8.31
C SER A 205 -0.34 1.75 8.58
N THR A 206 -1.14 1.85 7.53
CA THR A 206 -2.60 1.69 7.62
C THR A 206 -3.01 0.29 8.09
N GLU A 207 -2.28 -0.74 7.68
CA GLU A 207 -2.47 -2.11 8.12
C GLU A 207 -2.16 -2.27 9.61
N GLN A 208 -1.07 -1.65 10.09
CA GLN A 208 -0.74 -1.63 11.52
C GLN A 208 -1.82 -0.90 12.34
N MET A 209 -2.29 0.25 11.85
CA MET A 209 -3.42 0.95 12.49
C MET A 209 -4.66 0.07 12.55
N SER A 210 -4.97 -0.66 11.48
CA SER A 210 -6.12 -1.58 11.43
C SER A 210 -6.01 -2.69 12.48
N SER A 211 -4.83 -3.31 12.62
CA SER A 211 -4.59 -4.34 13.63
C SER A 211 -4.74 -3.80 15.05
N ILE A 212 -4.26 -2.56 15.32
CA ILE A 212 -4.42 -1.92 16.64
C ILE A 212 -5.88 -1.58 16.91
N ILE A 213 -6.60 -1.01 15.94
CA ILE A 213 -8.02 -0.67 16.06
C ILE A 213 -8.83 -1.93 16.36
N TYR A 214 -8.61 -3.00 15.62
CA TYR A 214 -9.30 -4.27 15.85
C TYR A 214 -9.09 -4.80 17.27
N GLY A 215 -7.86 -4.74 17.79
CA GLY A 215 -7.57 -5.10 19.18
C GLY A 215 -8.30 -4.24 20.19
N LEU A 216 -8.32 -2.91 19.99
CA LEU A 216 -9.04 -1.96 20.84
C LEU A 216 -10.56 -2.20 20.83
N GLU A 217 -11.14 -2.50 19.65
CA GLU A 217 -12.56 -2.85 19.51
C GLU A 217 -12.94 -4.12 20.26
N LYS A 218 -12.01 -5.06 20.35
CA LYS A 218 -12.16 -6.29 21.13
C LYS A 218 -11.88 -6.11 22.62
N GLY A 219 -11.43 -4.93 23.04
CA GLY A 219 -11.04 -4.66 24.42
C GLY A 219 -9.72 -5.31 24.83
N ILE A 220 -8.88 -5.67 23.86
CA ILE A 220 -7.54 -6.25 24.09
C ILE A 220 -6.57 -5.12 24.44
N ASP A 221 -5.67 -5.36 25.40
CA ASP A 221 -4.56 -4.44 25.66
C ASP A 221 -3.57 -4.48 24.49
N VAL A 222 -3.53 -3.41 23.70
CA VAL A 222 -2.67 -3.27 22.53
C VAL A 222 -1.23 -2.90 22.88
N THR A 223 -0.95 -2.56 24.13
CA THR A 223 0.37 -2.08 24.58
C THR A 223 1.53 -3.02 24.19
N PRO A 224 1.39 -4.35 24.20
CA PRO A 224 2.48 -5.25 23.82
C PRO A 224 2.89 -5.18 22.35
N TYR A 225 2.03 -4.68 21.46
CA TYR A 225 2.28 -4.67 20.01
C TYR A 225 2.07 -3.33 19.30
N ALA A 226 1.52 -2.32 19.96
CA ALA A 226 1.32 -0.99 19.36
C ALA A 226 2.65 -0.22 19.25
N ASP A 227 3.60 -0.76 18.50
CA ASP A 227 4.90 -0.18 18.16
C ASP A 227 5.10 -0.26 16.63
N PRO A 228 5.38 0.85 15.93
CA PRO A 228 5.59 0.86 14.47
C PRO A 228 6.70 -0.08 13.96
N LYS A 229 7.55 -0.58 14.84
CA LYS A 229 8.60 -1.53 14.49
C LYS A 229 8.08 -2.94 14.22
N PHE A 230 6.91 -3.30 14.73
CA PHE A 230 6.26 -4.56 14.36
C PHE A 230 5.61 -4.42 12.99
N THR A 231 5.66 -5.45 12.18
CA THR A 231 4.80 -5.54 10.99
C THR A 231 3.34 -5.76 11.41
N SER A 232 2.38 -5.46 10.55
CA SER A 232 0.96 -5.75 10.84
C SER A 232 0.73 -7.24 11.13
N GLN A 233 1.40 -8.13 10.41
CA GLN A 233 1.31 -9.57 10.64
C GLN A 233 1.87 -9.99 12.01
N GLN A 234 2.96 -9.36 12.47
CA GLN A 234 3.47 -9.58 13.83
C GLN A 234 2.49 -9.08 14.89
N MET A 235 1.89 -7.90 14.64
CA MET A 235 0.84 -7.37 15.52
C MET A 235 -0.35 -8.33 15.62
N ASP A 236 -0.79 -8.89 14.48
CA ASP A 236 -1.90 -9.83 14.43
C ASP A 236 -1.59 -11.13 15.21
N SER A 237 -0.35 -11.63 15.10
CA SER A 237 0.09 -12.83 15.87
C SER A 237 0.12 -12.55 17.37
N ILE A 238 0.58 -11.37 17.80
CA ILE A 238 0.59 -11.00 19.23
C ILE A 238 -0.84 -10.79 19.73
N MET A 239 -1.65 -10.06 18.96
CA MET A 239 -3.06 -9.82 19.28
C MET A 239 -3.84 -11.14 19.41
N PHE A 240 -3.66 -12.08 18.49
CA PHE A 240 -4.25 -13.40 18.55
C PHE A 240 -3.87 -14.12 19.85
N GLY A 241 -2.60 -14.10 20.23
CA GLY A 241 -2.16 -14.69 21.50
C GLY A 241 -2.81 -14.05 22.72
N LEU A 242 -2.93 -12.72 22.74
CA LEU A 242 -3.65 -12.00 23.81
C LEU A 242 -5.14 -12.39 23.86
N GLU A 243 -5.79 -12.53 22.70
CA GLU A 243 -7.19 -12.97 22.60
C GLU A 243 -7.37 -14.39 23.17
N GLN A 244 -6.38 -15.26 22.95
CA GLN A 244 -6.38 -16.63 23.50
C GLN A 244 -5.89 -16.71 24.96
N GLY A 245 -5.46 -15.59 25.55
CA GLY A 245 -5.00 -15.52 26.93
C GLY A 245 -3.63 -16.14 27.18
N VAL A 246 -2.78 -16.27 26.14
CA VAL A 246 -1.41 -16.74 26.31
C VAL A 246 -0.46 -15.60 26.70
N ASP A 247 0.64 -15.96 27.36
CA ASP A 247 1.68 -15.00 27.73
C ASP A 247 2.50 -14.59 26.49
N VAL A 248 2.12 -13.47 25.87
CA VAL A 248 2.80 -12.95 24.66
C VAL A 248 4.19 -12.39 24.95
N SER A 249 4.55 -12.14 26.21
CA SER A 249 5.87 -11.59 26.57
C SER A 249 7.04 -12.45 26.09
N VAL A 250 6.77 -13.73 25.86
CA VAL A 250 7.75 -14.69 25.34
C VAL A 250 8.17 -14.38 23.91
N TYR A 251 7.28 -13.81 23.11
CA TYR A 251 7.50 -13.59 21.67
C TYR A 251 7.12 -12.21 21.13
N ALA A 252 6.56 -11.34 21.96
CA ALA A 252 6.26 -9.95 21.54
C ALA A 252 7.57 -9.14 21.38
N ASN A 253 8.38 -9.56 20.43
CA ASN A 253 9.66 -8.98 20.08
C ASN A 253 9.80 -8.92 18.55
N GLN A 254 10.05 -7.74 18.01
CA GLN A 254 10.16 -7.44 16.58
C GLN A 254 11.22 -8.27 15.83
N GLN A 255 12.16 -8.90 16.55
CA GLN A 255 13.16 -9.78 15.95
C GLN A 255 12.60 -11.11 15.48
N PHE A 256 11.48 -11.56 16.07
CA PHE A 256 10.77 -12.74 15.58
C PHE A 256 10.02 -12.42 14.29
N THR A 257 10.07 -13.32 13.34
CA THR A 257 9.16 -13.30 12.21
C THR A 257 7.75 -13.67 12.64
N GLN A 258 6.73 -13.29 11.87
CA GLN A 258 5.34 -13.71 12.12
C GLN A 258 5.24 -15.23 12.33
N LYS A 259 5.84 -16.03 11.46
CA LYS A 259 5.79 -17.50 11.54
C LYS A 259 6.40 -18.08 12.83
N GLN A 260 7.46 -17.44 13.33
CA GLN A 260 8.06 -17.81 14.62
C GLN A 260 7.11 -17.45 15.78
N MET A 261 6.49 -16.27 15.73
CA MET A 261 5.51 -15.85 16.72
C MET A 261 4.31 -16.80 16.75
N ASP A 262 3.75 -17.14 15.59
CA ASP A 262 2.62 -18.06 15.47
C ASP A 262 2.98 -19.42 16.07
N MET A 263 4.16 -19.94 15.76
CA MET A 263 4.63 -21.21 16.29
C MET A 263 4.75 -21.20 17.82
N ILE A 264 5.32 -20.11 18.39
CA ILE A 264 5.44 -19.95 19.84
C ILE A 264 4.05 -19.85 20.47
N CYS A 265 3.17 -19.03 19.90
CA CYS A 265 1.79 -18.86 20.35
C CYS A 265 1.03 -20.19 20.38
N PHE A 266 1.05 -20.94 19.28
CA PHE A 266 0.38 -22.25 19.22
C PHE A 266 0.98 -23.26 20.21
N SER A 267 2.30 -23.23 20.42
CA SER A 267 2.94 -24.11 21.41
C SER A 267 2.46 -23.83 22.85
N LEU A 268 2.28 -22.53 23.18
CA LEU A 268 1.71 -22.12 24.47
C LEU A 268 0.24 -22.50 24.59
N MET A 269 -0.55 -22.36 23.51
CA MET A 269 -1.96 -22.76 23.46
C MET A 269 -2.13 -24.30 23.62
N ASP A 270 -1.19 -25.07 23.07
CA ASP A 270 -1.14 -26.52 23.22
C ASP A 270 -0.72 -26.97 24.64
N GLY A 271 -0.52 -26.04 25.57
CA GLY A 271 -0.24 -26.27 26.96
C GLY A 271 1.24 -26.47 27.29
N MET A 272 2.16 -26.15 26.38
CA MET A 272 3.58 -26.15 26.74
C MET A 272 3.85 -25.08 27.78
N SER A 273 4.70 -25.38 28.76
CA SER A 273 5.11 -24.41 29.77
C SER A 273 5.98 -23.29 29.15
N VAL A 274 5.92 -22.07 29.68
CA VAL A 274 6.82 -20.97 29.29
C VAL A 274 8.29 -21.44 29.39
N SER A 275 8.64 -22.19 30.42
CA SER A 275 10.02 -22.71 30.62
C SER A 275 10.47 -23.69 29.52
N ASP A 276 9.54 -24.33 28.85
CA ASP A 276 9.85 -25.23 27.74
C ASP A 276 9.90 -24.44 26.41
N VAL A 277 8.97 -23.51 26.23
CA VAL A 277 8.92 -22.68 25.04
C VAL A 277 10.16 -21.80 24.88
N VAL A 278 10.71 -21.21 25.94
CA VAL A 278 11.92 -20.38 25.88
C VAL A 278 13.16 -21.15 25.41
N LYS A 279 13.15 -22.52 25.43
CA LYS A 279 14.26 -23.31 24.91
C LYS A 279 14.40 -23.22 23.38
N PHE A 280 13.34 -22.87 22.67
CA PHE A 280 13.33 -22.68 21.21
C PHE A 280 12.85 -21.29 20.75
N ALA A 281 12.31 -20.48 21.65
CA ALA A 281 11.84 -19.14 21.36
C ALA A 281 13.04 -18.15 21.28
N ASP A 282 13.85 -18.30 20.25
CA ASP A 282 14.96 -17.41 19.93
C ASP A 282 14.86 -17.01 18.46
N PRO A 283 14.86 -15.67 18.15
CA PRO A 283 14.78 -15.18 16.78
C PRO A 283 15.91 -15.68 15.85
N ALA A 284 17.01 -16.14 16.41
CA ALA A 284 18.13 -16.69 15.64
C ALA A 284 17.80 -18.04 14.99
N PHE A 285 16.81 -18.76 15.50
CA PHE A 285 16.38 -20.02 14.90
C PHE A 285 15.38 -19.82 13.77
N SER A 286 15.51 -20.56 12.68
CA SER A 286 14.42 -20.68 11.70
C SER A 286 13.22 -21.42 12.31
N VAL A 287 12.05 -21.30 11.70
CA VAL A 287 10.85 -22.03 12.15
C VAL A 287 11.09 -23.55 12.12
N GLU A 288 11.82 -24.04 11.12
CA GLU A 288 12.19 -25.44 11.01
C GLU A 288 13.11 -25.88 12.15
N GLN A 289 14.12 -25.05 12.51
CA GLN A 289 14.99 -25.30 13.67
C GLN A 289 14.20 -25.29 14.98
N MET A 290 13.32 -24.30 15.15
CA MET A 290 12.44 -24.23 16.33
C MET A 290 11.56 -25.48 16.46
N ASN A 291 11.05 -26.03 15.35
CA ASN A 291 10.28 -27.29 15.37
C ASN A 291 11.11 -28.47 15.86
N GLU A 292 12.34 -28.60 15.37
CA GLU A 292 13.21 -29.70 15.84
C GLU A 292 13.53 -29.60 17.34
N ILE A 293 13.73 -28.38 17.86
CA ILE A 293 13.97 -28.17 19.29
C ILE A 293 12.67 -28.45 20.09
N LYS A 294 11.52 -27.94 19.59
CA LYS A 294 10.21 -28.17 20.22
C LYS A 294 9.90 -29.66 20.36
N ASP A 295 10.12 -30.45 19.32
CA ASP A 295 9.89 -31.88 19.34
C ASP A 295 10.80 -32.57 20.38
N GLY A 296 12.07 -32.18 20.47
CA GLY A 296 12.96 -32.65 21.51
C GLY A 296 12.53 -32.28 22.94
N VAL A 297 12.05 -31.05 23.12
CA VAL A 297 11.48 -30.60 24.40
C VAL A 297 10.26 -31.46 24.79
N ARG A 298 9.37 -31.71 23.83
CA ARG A 298 8.18 -32.54 24.03
C ARG A 298 8.55 -33.98 24.45
N ASP A 299 9.60 -34.53 23.85
CA ASP A 299 10.12 -35.84 24.13
C ASP A 299 11.06 -35.87 25.36
N ASN A 300 11.15 -34.75 26.09
CA ASN A 300 11.97 -34.60 27.29
C ASN A 300 13.47 -34.89 27.05
N LEU A 301 13.99 -34.58 25.87
CA LEU A 301 15.40 -34.68 25.50
C LEU A 301 16.20 -33.45 25.93
N ASP A 302 17.50 -33.64 26.12
CA ASP A 302 18.41 -32.51 26.32
C ASP A 302 18.67 -31.77 25.02
N VAL A 303 17.83 -30.76 24.72
CA VAL A 303 17.91 -29.96 23.49
C VAL A 303 19.13 -29.05 23.47
N SER A 304 19.77 -28.77 24.61
CA SER A 304 20.97 -27.93 24.66
C SER A 304 22.13 -28.47 23.83
N ILE A 305 22.10 -29.74 23.52
CA ILE A 305 23.09 -30.41 22.67
C ILE A 305 23.05 -29.91 21.23
N TYR A 306 21.85 -29.53 20.74
CA TYR A 306 21.63 -29.16 19.33
C TYR A 306 20.83 -27.86 19.11
N ALA A 307 20.39 -27.20 20.15
CA ALA A 307 19.77 -25.88 20.04
C ALA A 307 20.87 -24.84 19.73
N ASP A 308 21.30 -24.82 18.47
CA ASP A 308 22.39 -24.01 17.96
C ASP A 308 22.01 -23.46 16.56
N PRO A 309 21.85 -22.13 16.38
CA PRO A 309 21.43 -21.55 15.13
C PRO A 309 22.34 -21.84 13.93
N GLU A 310 23.61 -22.22 14.19
CA GLU A 310 24.55 -22.59 13.12
C GLU A 310 24.27 -23.99 12.53
N LEU A 311 23.51 -24.83 13.26
CA LEU A 311 23.10 -26.14 12.75
C LEU A 311 21.92 -25.99 11.78
N THR A 312 21.99 -26.67 10.64
CA THR A 312 20.83 -26.75 9.75
C THR A 312 19.68 -27.52 10.43
N PRO A 313 18.41 -27.26 10.06
CA PRO A 313 17.26 -28.02 10.59
C PRO A 313 17.47 -29.53 10.45
N GLN A 314 18.11 -29.95 9.37
CA GLN A 314 18.37 -31.36 9.11
C GLN A 314 19.43 -31.94 10.05
N GLN A 315 20.48 -31.19 10.37
CA GLN A 315 21.47 -31.60 11.35
C GLN A 315 20.84 -31.72 12.74
N MET A 316 19.99 -30.77 13.13
CA MET A 316 19.23 -30.82 14.37
C MET A 316 18.33 -32.04 14.41
N HIS A 317 17.60 -32.32 13.30
CA HIS A 317 16.73 -33.48 13.18
C HIS A 317 17.51 -34.79 13.38
N ASN A 318 18.68 -34.94 12.77
CA ASN A 318 19.51 -36.12 12.93
C ASN A 318 19.98 -36.31 14.38
N ILE A 319 20.32 -35.19 15.08
CA ILE A 319 20.71 -35.22 16.48
C ILE A 319 19.49 -35.61 17.35
N TYR A 320 18.31 -35.01 17.10
CA TYR A 320 17.06 -35.35 17.77
C TYR A 320 16.75 -36.86 17.65
N LEU A 321 16.81 -37.40 16.43
CA LEU A 321 16.57 -38.85 16.21
C LEU A 321 17.59 -39.73 16.92
N GLY A 322 18.87 -39.34 16.93
CA GLY A 322 19.91 -40.04 17.66
C GLY A 322 19.65 -40.06 19.17
N LEU A 323 19.29 -38.90 19.75
CA LEU A 323 18.98 -38.79 21.17
C LEU A 323 17.71 -39.55 21.53
N SER A 324 16.65 -39.50 20.73
CA SER A 324 15.39 -40.22 20.97
C SER A 324 15.59 -41.74 20.88
N ALA A 325 16.55 -42.21 20.09
CA ALA A 325 16.95 -43.61 20.01
C ALA A 325 17.97 -44.02 21.07
N GLY A 326 18.38 -43.10 21.97
CA GLY A 326 19.40 -43.39 23.01
C GLY A 326 20.82 -43.52 22.46
N ILE A 327 21.09 -43.01 21.26
CA ILE A 327 22.41 -43.06 20.63
C ILE A 327 23.29 -41.91 21.13
N ASN A 328 24.59 -42.19 21.36
CA ASN A 328 25.54 -41.14 21.69
C ASN A 328 25.86 -40.30 20.43
N VAL A 329 25.35 -39.09 20.37
CA VAL A 329 25.47 -38.17 19.23
C VAL A 329 26.71 -37.26 19.28
N THR A 330 27.56 -37.38 20.32
CA THR A 330 28.68 -36.46 20.58
C THR A 330 29.60 -36.29 19.37
N ASN A 331 29.97 -37.38 18.71
CA ASN A 331 30.87 -37.33 17.56
C ASN A 331 30.20 -36.64 16.35
N TYR A 332 28.91 -36.89 16.13
CA TYR A 332 28.14 -36.22 15.07
C TYR A 332 28.04 -34.72 15.34
N VAL A 333 27.73 -34.31 16.57
CA VAL A 333 27.69 -32.92 16.99
C VAL A 333 29.03 -32.22 16.79
N ASN A 334 30.13 -32.88 17.20
CA ASN A 334 31.49 -32.31 17.01
C ASN A 334 31.83 -32.10 15.53
N MET A 335 31.46 -33.05 14.68
CA MET A 335 31.66 -32.98 13.25
C MET A 335 30.89 -31.80 12.62
N VAL A 336 29.60 -31.69 12.87
CA VAL A 336 28.76 -30.67 12.27
C VAL A 336 29.08 -29.25 12.78
N LYS A 337 29.65 -29.15 13.99
CA LYS A 337 30.16 -27.88 14.58
C LYS A 337 31.61 -27.58 14.19
N GLY A 338 32.26 -28.42 13.38
CA GLY A 338 33.65 -28.20 12.95
C GLY A 338 34.68 -28.24 14.10
N ILE A 339 34.35 -28.91 15.20
CA ILE A 339 35.25 -29.12 16.33
C ILE A 339 36.24 -30.21 15.92
N GLU A 340 37.55 -29.88 15.81
CA GLU A 340 38.60 -30.79 15.33
C GLU A 340 38.58 -32.14 16.07
N SER A 341 38.31 -33.20 15.32
CA SER A 341 38.50 -34.59 15.72
C SER A 341 39.18 -35.37 14.58
N ASP A 342 39.91 -36.44 14.90
CA ASP A 342 40.70 -37.23 13.94
C ASP A 342 39.82 -37.79 12.82
N PRO A 343 39.97 -37.34 11.55
CA PRO A 343 39.02 -37.63 10.45
C PRO A 343 38.85 -39.13 10.15
N GLU A 344 39.89 -39.96 10.29
CA GLU A 344 39.81 -41.39 9.99
C GLU A 344 39.04 -42.17 11.07
N LYS A 345 39.13 -41.73 12.32
CA LYS A 345 38.41 -42.30 13.44
C LYS A 345 36.94 -41.93 13.44
N GLU A 346 36.66 -40.76 12.92
CA GLU A 346 35.35 -40.17 12.82
C GLU A 346 34.50 -40.79 11.73
N VAL A 347 35.03 -41.01 10.53
CA VAL A 347 34.34 -41.75 9.44
C VAL A 347 33.95 -43.16 9.87
N LYS A 348 34.83 -43.87 10.61
CA LYS A 348 34.50 -45.17 11.17
C LYS A 348 33.46 -45.13 12.30
N SER A 349 33.49 -44.05 13.10
CA SER A 349 32.50 -43.83 14.18
C SER A 349 31.14 -43.42 13.59
N LEU A 350 31.11 -42.57 12.58
CA LEU A 350 29.89 -42.18 11.84
C LEU A 350 29.21 -43.37 11.17
N LEU A 351 29.98 -44.28 10.52
CA LEU A 351 29.46 -45.50 9.95
C LEU A 351 28.93 -46.48 11.03
N SER A 352 29.49 -46.43 12.26
CA SER A 352 28.98 -47.21 13.38
C SER A 352 27.80 -46.58 14.12
N GLN A 353 27.61 -45.28 13.99
CA GLN A 353 26.58 -44.47 14.62
C GLN A 353 25.61 -43.82 13.61
N THR A 354 25.56 -44.34 12.36
CA THR A 354 24.58 -43.89 11.38
C THR A 354 23.19 -43.93 12.02
N ASP A 355 22.48 -42.81 11.93
CA ASP A 355 21.09 -42.67 12.37
C ASP A 355 20.28 -43.93 12.01
N MET A 356 19.46 -44.40 12.93
CA MET A 356 18.61 -45.58 12.71
C MET A 356 17.77 -45.45 11.43
N ASN A 357 17.30 -44.23 11.11
CA ASN A 357 16.51 -43.98 9.91
C ASN A 357 17.36 -44.03 8.63
N GLN A 358 18.62 -43.55 8.66
CA GLN A 358 19.54 -43.70 7.55
C GLN A 358 19.89 -45.19 7.33
N LYS A 359 20.18 -45.94 8.42
CA LYS A 359 20.37 -47.39 8.35
C LYS A 359 19.15 -48.08 7.78
N HIS A 360 17.95 -47.68 8.22
CA HIS A 360 16.71 -48.24 7.69
C HIS A 360 16.56 -47.96 6.19
N GLN A 361 16.90 -46.73 5.71
CA GLN A 361 16.87 -46.43 4.26
C GLN A 361 17.87 -47.29 3.46
N LEU A 362 19.04 -47.59 4.03
CA LEU A 362 20.02 -48.51 3.40
C LEU A 362 19.49 -49.94 3.36
N MET A 363 18.92 -50.44 4.46
CA MET A 363 18.31 -51.78 4.51
C MET A 363 17.20 -51.92 3.47
N LEU A 364 16.26 -50.98 3.43
CA LEU A 364 15.19 -50.96 2.41
C LEU A 364 15.73 -50.96 0.98
N GLY A 365 16.84 -50.23 0.73
CA GLY A 365 17.50 -50.20 -0.58
C GLY A 365 18.11 -51.56 -0.96
N PHE A 366 18.73 -52.27 0.01
CA PHE A 366 19.24 -53.64 -0.23
C PHE A 366 18.09 -54.62 -0.49
N GLU A 367 16.97 -54.53 0.28
CA GLU A 367 15.78 -55.33 0.06
C GLU A 367 15.16 -55.08 -1.32
N SER A 368 15.14 -53.84 -1.79
CA SER A 368 14.65 -53.45 -3.11
C SER A 368 15.66 -53.66 -4.23
N ASN A 369 16.86 -54.20 -3.91
CA ASN A 369 17.96 -54.45 -4.86
C ASN A 369 18.35 -53.19 -5.71
N VAL A 370 18.38 -52.03 -5.05
CA VAL A 370 18.83 -50.78 -5.72
C VAL A 370 20.28 -50.42 -5.34
N ASP A 371 20.93 -49.60 -6.16
CA ASP A 371 22.31 -49.17 -5.93
C ASP A 371 22.37 -48.19 -4.74
N VAL A 372 22.58 -48.71 -3.55
CA VAL A 372 22.64 -47.90 -2.30
C VAL A 372 23.82 -46.93 -2.29
N LEU A 373 24.88 -47.16 -3.08
CA LEU A 373 26.05 -46.27 -3.15
C LEU A 373 25.70 -44.88 -3.67
N LYS A 374 24.56 -44.75 -4.32
CA LYS A 374 24.06 -43.44 -4.83
C LYS A 374 23.63 -42.50 -3.73
N TYR A 375 23.39 -42.98 -2.49
CA TYR A 375 22.89 -42.18 -1.38
C TYR A 375 23.54 -42.50 -0.02
N THR A 376 24.72 -43.10 -0.02
CA THR A 376 25.53 -43.34 1.19
C THR A 376 26.35 -42.14 1.64
N ASP A 377 26.33 -41.02 0.88
CA ASP A 377 27.04 -39.81 1.26
C ASP A 377 26.48 -39.29 2.60
N PRO A 378 27.33 -39.09 3.64
CA PRO A 378 26.90 -38.67 4.96
C PRO A 378 26.27 -37.28 5.00
N ARG A 379 26.36 -36.49 3.91
CA ARG A 379 25.71 -35.19 3.77
C ARG A 379 24.21 -35.31 3.50
N TYR A 380 23.73 -36.52 3.10
CA TYR A 380 22.30 -36.73 2.95
C TYR A 380 21.66 -37.05 4.31
N ASP A 381 20.55 -36.40 4.59
CA ASP A 381 19.66 -36.87 5.64
C ASP A 381 18.83 -38.10 5.21
N TRP A 382 18.21 -38.78 6.14
CA TRP A 382 17.42 -39.95 5.83
C TRP A 382 16.21 -39.67 4.92
N LYS A 383 15.67 -38.43 4.95
CA LYS A 383 14.55 -38.01 4.09
C LYS A 383 15.02 -37.79 2.65
N GLN A 384 16.21 -37.19 2.48
CA GLN A 384 16.88 -37.10 1.17
C GLN A 384 17.24 -38.50 0.66
N MET A 385 17.85 -39.36 1.50
CA MET A 385 18.15 -40.77 1.15
C MET A 385 16.89 -41.51 0.71
N ARG A 386 15.77 -41.29 1.39
CA ARG A 386 14.47 -41.89 1.01
C ARG A 386 14.02 -41.41 -0.39
N GLN A 387 14.16 -40.14 -0.72
CA GLN A 387 13.77 -39.65 -2.05
C GLN A 387 14.65 -40.25 -3.15
N ILE A 388 15.96 -40.37 -2.89
CA ILE A 388 16.88 -40.99 -3.85
C ILE A 388 16.54 -42.49 -3.99
N ARG A 389 16.32 -43.23 -2.87
CA ARG A 389 15.93 -44.63 -2.92
C ARG A 389 14.64 -44.84 -3.71
N TYR A 390 13.59 -44.05 -3.46
CA TYR A 390 12.33 -44.13 -4.22
C TYR A 390 12.53 -43.92 -5.71
N GLY A 391 13.39 -42.99 -6.08
CA GLY A 391 13.73 -42.78 -7.51
C GLY A 391 14.41 -44.00 -8.10
N LEU A 392 15.37 -44.59 -7.39
CA LEU A 392 16.06 -45.81 -7.83
C LEU A 392 15.13 -47.00 -7.99
N GLU A 393 14.19 -47.19 -7.05
CA GLU A 393 13.15 -48.22 -7.08
C GLU A 393 12.23 -48.09 -8.30
N LYS A 394 12.04 -46.86 -8.78
CA LYS A 394 11.29 -46.53 -10.02
C LYS A 394 12.14 -46.54 -11.28
N GLY A 395 13.45 -46.84 -11.16
CA GLY A 395 14.37 -46.84 -12.29
C GLY A 395 14.69 -45.46 -12.84
N LEU A 396 14.51 -44.42 -12.05
CA LEU A 396 14.78 -43.05 -12.45
C LEU A 396 16.27 -42.73 -12.41
N ASN A 397 16.71 -41.78 -13.25
CA ASN A 397 18.05 -41.24 -13.18
C ASN A 397 18.19 -40.26 -12.03
N VAL A 398 18.52 -40.75 -10.85
CA VAL A 398 18.61 -39.94 -9.64
C VAL A 398 19.72 -38.91 -9.65
N SER A 399 20.72 -39.00 -10.53
CA SER A 399 21.85 -38.08 -10.60
C SER A 399 21.41 -36.61 -10.86
N ILE A 400 20.19 -36.41 -11.32
CA ILE A 400 19.61 -35.08 -11.54
C ILE A 400 19.34 -34.33 -10.20
N TYR A 401 18.99 -35.05 -9.15
CA TYR A 401 18.61 -34.47 -7.86
C TYR A 401 19.35 -35.07 -6.66
N ALA A 402 20.14 -36.09 -6.85
CA ALA A 402 20.99 -36.67 -5.80
C ALA A 402 22.18 -35.72 -5.52
N ASP A 403 21.90 -34.56 -4.98
CA ASP A 403 22.86 -33.56 -4.51
C ASP A 403 22.35 -33.01 -3.16
N PRO A 404 23.17 -33.00 -2.09
CA PRO A 404 22.80 -32.48 -0.79
C PRO A 404 22.32 -31.01 -0.78
N LYS A 405 22.53 -30.27 -1.89
CA LYS A 405 22.01 -28.89 -2.04
C LYS A 405 20.49 -28.83 -2.19
N TYR A 406 19.86 -29.93 -2.64
CA TYR A 406 18.41 -30.00 -2.69
C TYR A 406 17.88 -30.46 -1.34
N ASP A 407 16.86 -29.78 -0.82
CA ASP A 407 16.12 -30.30 0.32
C ASP A 407 15.21 -31.49 -0.09
N LYS A 408 14.68 -32.18 0.89
CA LYS A 408 13.80 -33.34 0.67
C LYS A 408 12.56 -33.02 -0.18
N TYR A 409 12.03 -31.79 -0.11
CA TYR A 409 10.84 -31.39 -0.84
C TYR A 409 11.15 -31.03 -2.30
N GLN A 410 12.31 -30.40 -2.53
CA GLN A 410 12.84 -30.19 -3.87
C GLN A 410 13.11 -31.52 -4.56
N MET A 411 13.78 -32.46 -3.85
CA MET A 411 14.02 -33.83 -4.38
C MET A 411 12.70 -34.55 -4.70
N ASP A 412 11.68 -34.45 -3.83
CA ASP A 412 10.36 -35.03 -4.07
C ASP A 412 9.67 -34.43 -5.29
N ALA A 413 9.72 -33.10 -5.45
CA ALA A 413 9.14 -32.42 -6.60
C ALA A 413 9.80 -32.82 -7.93
N ILE A 414 11.15 -32.94 -7.94
CA ILE A 414 11.90 -33.39 -9.12
C ILE A 414 11.58 -34.86 -9.40
N ARG A 415 11.66 -35.75 -8.38
CA ARG A 415 11.36 -37.17 -8.52
C ARG A 415 9.97 -37.42 -9.12
N ARG A 416 8.94 -36.77 -8.55
CA ARG A 416 7.55 -36.90 -9.07
C ARG A 416 7.40 -36.37 -10.49
N GLY A 417 8.13 -35.31 -10.86
CA GLY A 417 8.16 -34.84 -12.23
C GLY A 417 8.74 -35.86 -13.19
N MET A 418 9.83 -36.52 -12.79
CA MET A 418 10.43 -37.62 -13.57
C MET A 418 9.50 -38.83 -13.67
N GLU A 419 8.75 -39.16 -12.59
CA GLU A 419 7.74 -40.22 -12.60
C GLU A 419 6.59 -39.90 -13.57
N SER A 420 6.21 -38.63 -13.69
CA SER A 420 5.21 -38.14 -14.67
C SER A 420 5.78 -38.03 -16.10
N GLY A 421 7.08 -38.31 -16.30
CA GLY A 421 7.72 -38.25 -17.62
C GLY A 421 7.95 -36.83 -18.16
N ILE A 422 7.90 -35.80 -17.32
CA ILE A 422 8.18 -34.44 -17.73
C ILE A 422 9.69 -34.12 -17.73
N ASP A 423 10.08 -33.15 -18.55
CA ASP A 423 11.47 -32.65 -18.60
C ASP A 423 11.75 -31.77 -17.36
N VAL A 424 12.25 -32.41 -16.31
CA VAL A 424 12.59 -31.73 -15.04
C VAL A 424 13.77 -30.76 -15.17
N SER A 425 14.56 -30.81 -16.26
CA SER A 425 15.69 -29.90 -16.44
C SER A 425 15.29 -28.43 -16.45
N LYS A 426 14.02 -28.16 -16.65
CA LYS A 426 13.45 -26.80 -16.62
C LYS A 426 13.35 -26.19 -15.23
N TYR A 427 13.39 -27.01 -14.16
CA TYR A 427 13.26 -26.55 -12.78
C TYR A 427 14.13 -27.30 -11.76
N ALA A 428 14.89 -28.29 -12.18
CA ALA A 428 15.82 -29.00 -11.31
C ALA A 428 17.07 -28.15 -11.04
N ASP A 429 16.90 -27.06 -10.32
CA ASP A 429 17.95 -26.14 -9.87
C ASP A 429 17.69 -25.81 -8.39
N PRO A 430 18.68 -25.97 -7.46
CA PRO A 430 18.53 -25.62 -6.05
C PRO A 430 18.10 -24.17 -5.78
N ALA A 431 18.23 -23.27 -6.75
CA ALA A 431 17.77 -21.90 -6.65
C ALA A 431 16.23 -21.77 -6.56
N PHE A 432 15.49 -22.76 -7.09
CA PHE A 432 14.04 -22.82 -6.93
C PHE A 432 13.68 -23.46 -5.58
N ASN A 433 12.76 -22.89 -4.85
CA ASN A 433 12.16 -23.59 -3.72
C ASN A 433 11.16 -24.65 -4.19
N SER A 434 10.79 -25.56 -3.29
CA SER A 434 9.90 -26.69 -3.61
C SER A 434 8.52 -26.26 -4.13
N TYR A 435 7.98 -25.12 -3.70
CA TYR A 435 6.69 -24.59 -4.19
C TYR A 435 6.80 -24.10 -5.63
N GLN A 436 7.89 -23.40 -5.98
CA GLN A 436 8.16 -23.00 -7.36
C GLN A 436 8.29 -24.22 -8.27
N MET A 437 9.06 -25.24 -7.81
CA MET A 437 9.20 -26.51 -8.54
C MET A 437 7.85 -27.20 -8.75
N LEU A 438 6.96 -27.18 -7.77
CA LEU A 438 5.63 -27.78 -7.87
C LEU A 438 4.73 -27.05 -8.88
N GLU A 439 4.78 -25.74 -8.92
CA GLU A 439 3.99 -24.97 -9.91
C GLU A 439 4.53 -25.18 -11.33
N LEU A 440 5.86 -25.16 -11.51
CA LEU A 440 6.49 -25.47 -12.81
C LEU A 440 6.18 -26.92 -13.27
N LYS A 441 6.22 -27.88 -12.34
CA LYS A 441 5.81 -29.26 -12.62
C LYS A 441 4.38 -29.34 -13.13
N LYS A 442 3.41 -28.72 -12.45
CA LYS A 442 1.99 -28.69 -12.86
C LYS A 442 1.79 -28.07 -14.24
N ALA A 443 2.54 -27.00 -14.53
CA ALA A 443 2.51 -26.35 -15.84
C ALA A 443 2.99 -27.30 -16.94
N LEU A 444 4.13 -27.94 -16.74
CA LEU A 444 4.69 -28.92 -17.67
C LEU A 444 3.78 -30.15 -17.86
N GLU A 445 3.14 -30.66 -16.81
CA GLU A 445 2.12 -31.72 -16.88
C GLU A 445 0.92 -31.33 -17.74
N SER A 446 0.61 -30.03 -17.78
CA SER A 446 -0.44 -29.48 -18.64
C SER A 446 0.05 -29.16 -20.05
N GLY A 447 1.30 -29.46 -20.40
CA GLY A 447 1.89 -29.19 -21.70
C GLY A 447 2.26 -27.72 -21.94
N ILE A 448 2.35 -26.91 -20.88
CA ILE A 448 2.67 -25.49 -20.97
C ILE A 448 4.19 -25.32 -21.01
N ASP A 449 4.70 -24.51 -21.93
CA ASP A 449 6.11 -24.13 -21.99
C ASP A 449 6.43 -23.12 -20.87
N VAL A 450 7.25 -23.54 -19.92
CA VAL A 450 7.66 -22.75 -18.77
C VAL A 450 8.91 -21.90 -19.02
N SER A 451 9.57 -22.04 -20.17
CA SER A 451 10.93 -21.55 -20.43
C SER A 451 11.12 -20.04 -20.18
N PHE A 452 10.08 -19.24 -20.32
CA PHE A 452 10.19 -17.79 -20.16
C PHE A 452 10.02 -17.31 -18.72
N TYR A 453 9.37 -18.10 -17.85
CA TYR A 453 9.10 -17.75 -16.45
C TYR A 453 9.67 -18.76 -15.43
N ALA A 454 10.29 -19.84 -15.87
CA ALA A 454 11.05 -20.75 -14.99
C ALA A 454 12.33 -20.07 -14.53
N LYS A 455 12.21 -19.08 -13.68
CA LYS A 455 13.29 -18.25 -13.12
C LYS A 455 13.06 -18.06 -11.63
N PRO A 456 14.09 -18.17 -10.77
CA PRO A 456 13.94 -18.04 -9.32
C PRO A 456 13.37 -16.68 -8.84
N GLU A 457 13.44 -15.65 -9.69
CA GLU A 457 12.90 -14.30 -9.37
C GLU A 457 11.37 -14.30 -9.26
N PHE A 458 10.67 -15.21 -9.94
CA PHE A 458 9.23 -15.36 -9.78
C PHE A 458 8.94 -16.24 -8.56
N ASP A 459 8.08 -15.77 -7.66
CA ASP A 459 7.56 -16.63 -6.61
C ASP A 459 6.56 -17.68 -7.16
N SER A 460 6.22 -18.67 -6.34
CA SER A 460 5.31 -19.75 -6.76
C SER A 460 3.91 -19.25 -7.12
N TYR A 461 3.46 -18.17 -6.52
CA TYR A 461 2.14 -17.60 -6.81
C TYR A 461 2.13 -16.82 -8.13
N GLN A 462 3.20 -16.08 -8.42
CA GLN A 462 3.41 -15.45 -9.72
C GLN A 462 3.46 -16.50 -10.84
N MET A 463 4.25 -17.57 -10.65
CA MET A 463 4.32 -18.71 -11.59
C MET A 463 2.95 -19.33 -11.82
N ARG A 464 2.14 -19.47 -10.77
CA ARG A 464 0.77 -19.97 -10.88
C ARG A 464 -0.09 -19.06 -11.76
N GLN A 465 -0.05 -17.72 -11.55
CA GLN A 465 -0.87 -16.80 -12.35
C GLN A 465 -0.50 -16.82 -13.84
N ILE A 466 0.79 -16.96 -14.14
CA ILE A 466 1.27 -17.12 -15.52
C ILE A 466 0.74 -18.43 -16.12
N THR A 467 0.86 -19.54 -15.37
CA THR A 467 0.37 -20.87 -15.78
C THR A 467 -1.15 -20.87 -16.01
N GLU A 468 -1.93 -20.29 -15.08
CA GLU A 468 -3.39 -20.23 -15.22
C GLU A 468 -3.84 -19.41 -16.42
N GLY A 469 -3.18 -18.28 -16.72
CA GLY A 469 -3.47 -17.48 -17.91
C GLY A 469 -3.31 -18.30 -19.20
N LEU A 470 -2.20 -19.02 -19.34
CA LEU A 470 -1.98 -19.91 -20.48
C LEU A 470 -2.99 -21.06 -20.52
N ARG A 471 -3.36 -21.63 -19.37
CA ARG A 471 -4.34 -22.73 -19.27
C ARG A 471 -5.74 -22.28 -19.64
N HIS A 472 -6.12 -21.06 -19.28
CA HIS A 472 -7.43 -20.48 -19.61
C HIS A 472 -7.50 -19.94 -21.05
N GLY A 473 -6.41 -20.07 -21.82
CA GLY A 473 -6.41 -19.79 -23.25
C GLY A 473 -5.95 -18.38 -23.63
N LEU A 474 -5.37 -17.63 -22.70
CA LEU A 474 -4.64 -16.42 -23.07
C LEU A 474 -3.46 -16.79 -23.98
N ASP A 475 -3.26 -16.00 -25.03
CA ASP A 475 -2.10 -16.22 -25.90
C ASP A 475 -0.79 -15.82 -25.20
N PHE A 476 0.32 -16.35 -25.72
CA PHE A 476 1.64 -16.12 -25.17
C PHE A 476 2.00 -14.62 -25.07
N ALA A 477 1.61 -13.82 -26.07
CA ALA A 477 1.93 -12.39 -26.08
C ALA A 477 1.22 -11.66 -24.96
N SER A 478 -0.05 -11.96 -24.72
CA SER A 478 -0.85 -11.41 -23.62
C SER A 478 -0.25 -11.76 -22.25
N VAL A 479 0.07 -13.04 -22.04
CA VAL A 479 0.65 -13.49 -20.77
C VAL A 479 2.03 -12.87 -20.54
N TYR A 480 2.84 -12.74 -21.60
CA TYR A 480 4.18 -12.16 -21.51
C TYR A 480 4.17 -10.71 -21.03
N THR A 481 3.09 -9.94 -21.24
CA THR A 481 3.00 -8.54 -20.82
C THR A 481 2.97 -8.36 -19.30
N TYR A 482 2.37 -9.30 -18.57
CA TYR A 482 2.30 -9.25 -17.09
C TYR A 482 3.26 -10.22 -16.40
N ALA A 483 3.90 -11.12 -17.12
CA ALA A 483 4.88 -12.05 -16.58
C ALA A 483 6.22 -11.34 -16.28
N ASP A 484 6.18 -10.39 -15.34
CA ASP A 484 7.32 -9.61 -14.87
C ASP A 484 7.35 -9.65 -13.33
N PRO A 485 8.48 -10.02 -12.69
CA PRO A 485 8.58 -10.04 -11.22
C PRO A 485 8.24 -8.73 -10.52
N VAL A 486 8.15 -7.62 -11.25
CA VAL A 486 7.71 -6.32 -10.71
C VAL A 486 6.27 -6.38 -10.18
N PHE A 487 5.40 -7.18 -10.81
CA PHE A 487 4.05 -7.42 -10.32
C PHE A 487 4.07 -8.58 -9.30
N ASN A 488 3.52 -8.37 -8.13
CA ASN A 488 3.30 -9.50 -7.21
C ASN A 488 2.20 -10.44 -7.75
N GLY A 489 2.12 -11.65 -7.19
CA GLY A 489 1.18 -12.67 -7.68
C GLY A 489 -0.30 -12.26 -7.58
N PHE A 490 -0.67 -11.37 -6.65
CA PHE A 490 -2.04 -10.86 -6.53
C PHE A 490 -2.35 -9.82 -7.62
N GLN A 491 -1.40 -8.95 -7.95
CA GLN A 491 -1.53 -8.03 -9.09
C GLN A 491 -1.63 -8.81 -10.40
N MET A 492 -0.76 -9.80 -10.60
CA MET A 492 -0.84 -10.69 -11.78
C MET A 492 -2.20 -11.38 -11.88
N ASN A 493 -2.80 -11.79 -10.76
CA ASN A 493 -4.13 -12.39 -10.74
C ASN A 493 -5.21 -11.44 -11.26
N GLU A 494 -5.21 -10.18 -10.82
CA GLU A 494 -6.19 -9.19 -11.27
C GLU A 494 -6.01 -8.85 -12.77
N ILE A 495 -4.75 -8.74 -13.23
CA ILE A 495 -4.43 -8.52 -14.64
C ILE A 495 -4.91 -9.71 -15.48
N ARG A 496 -4.57 -10.96 -15.07
CA ARG A 496 -4.99 -12.18 -15.74
C ARG A 496 -6.50 -12.28 -15.89
N ILE A 497 -7.24 -12.10 -14.77
CA ILE A 497 -8.72 -12.16 -14.79
C ILE A 497 -9.30 -11.12 -15.76
N GLY A 498 -8.76 -9.90 -15.77
CA GLY A 498 -9.20 -8.87 -16.71
C GLY A 498 -8.96 -9.26 -18.17
N MET A 499 -7.79 -9.81 -18.48
CA MET A 499 -7.49 -10.30 -19.82
C MET A 499 -8.41 -11.46 -20.23
N GLU A 500 -8.70 -12.41 -19.31
CA GLU A 500 -9.62 -13.52 -19.53
C GLU A 500 -11.06 -13.03 -19.80
N SER A 501 -11.45 -11.92 -19.16
CA SER A 501 -12.73 -11.24 -19.41
C SER A 501 -12.71 -10.36 -20.69
N GLY A 502 -11.59 -10.26 -21.39
CA GLY A 502 -11.45 -9.44 -22.60
C GLY A 502 -11.36 -7.93 -22.35
N LEU A 503 -11.01 -7.53 -21.13
CA LEU A 503 -10.83 -6.12 -20.75
C LEU A 503 -9.49 -5.57 -21.24
N ASP A 504 -9.43 -4.26 -21.49
CA ASP A 504 -8.19 -3.55 -21.74
C ASP A 504 -7.45 -3.29 -20.42
N VAL A 505 -6.62 -4.25 -20.02
CA VAL A 505 -5.88 -4.18 -18.75
C VAL A 505 -4.82 -3.08 -18.72
N SER A 506 -4.48 -2.46 -19.86
CA SER A 506 -3.49 -1.38 -19.92
C SER A 506 -3.84 -0.19 -19.02
N VAL A 507 -5.12 -0.07 -18.68
CA VAL A 507 -5.64 0.96 -17.76
C VAL A 507 -5.10 0.81 -16.34
N TYR A 508 -4.80 -0.41 -15.89
CA TYR A 508 -4.38 -0.69 -14.51
C TYR A 508 -3.18 -1.63 -14.41
N MET A 509 -2.62 -2.07 -15.50
CA MET A 509 -1.42 -2.92 -15.53
C MET A 509 -0.16 -2.07 -15.26
N ASP A 510 -0.09 -1.51 -14.06
CA ASP A 510 1.01 -0.70 -13.55
C ASP A 510 1.32 -1.17 -12.12
N PRO A 511 2.58 -1.51 -11.79
CA PRO A 511 2.95 -1.98 -10.46
C PRO A 511 2.72 -0.96 -9.33
N GLU A 512 2.48 0.31 -9.66
CA GLU A 512 2.10 1.33 -8.68
C GLU A 512 0.70 1.10 -8.08
N TYR A 513 -0.21 0.42 -8.81
CA TYR A 513 -1.49 0.01 -8.25
C TYR A 513 -1.33 -1.17 -7.30
N THR A 514 -1.99 -1.13 -6.17
CA THR A 514 -2.20 -2.34 -5.35
C THR A 514 -3.15 -3.31 -6.07
N ASN A 515 -3.10 -4.59 -5.69
CA ASN A 515 -4.05 -5.57 -6.23
C ASN A 515 -5.52 -5.20 -5.93
N GLU A 516 -5.79 -4.59 -4.76
CA GLU A 516 -7.12 -4.12 -4.39
C GLU A 516 -7.60 -2.97 -5.31
N GLN A 517 -6.71 -2.03 -5.65
CA GLN A 517 -7.01 -0.97 -6.62
C GLN A 517 -7.27 -1.55 -8.01
N MET A 518 -6.39 -2.43 -8.48
CA MET A 518 -6.57 -3.15 -9.77
C MET A 518 -7.92 -3.85 -9.81
N LYS A 519 -8.32 -4.50 -8.71
CA LYS A 519 -9.60 -5.19 -8.57
C LYS A 519 -10.78 -4.23 -8.72
N GLN A 520 -10.75 -3.05 -8.10
CA GLN A 520 -11.83 -2.06 -8.22
C GLN A 520 -11.94 -1.51 -9.65
N ILE A 521 -10.80 -1.28 -10.31
CA ILE A 521 -10.79 -0.83 -11.70
C ILE A 521 -11.35 -1.94 -12.61
N ARG A 522 -10.87 -3.18 -12.46
CA ARG A 522 -11.37 -4.33 -13.23
C ARG A 522 -12.87 -4.52 -13.06
N TYR A 523 -13.38 -4.48 -11.81
CA TYR A 523 -14.82 -4.58 -11.56
C TYR A 523 -15.60 -3.47 -12.24
N GLY A 524 -15.09 -2.24 -12.25
CA GLY A 524 -15.73 -1.14 -12.97
C GLY A 524 -15.77 -1.40 -14.47
N MET A 525 -14.68 -1.89 -15.05
CA MET A 525 -14.62 -2.24 -16.46
C MET A 525 -15.56 -3.40 -16.82
N ASP A 526 -15.65 -4.44 -15.99
CA ASP A 526 -16.59 -5.57 -16.15
C ASP A 526 -18.06 -5.10 -16.21
N HIS A 527 -18.38 -4.01 -15.49
CA HIS A 527 -19.73 -3.42 -15.44
C HIS A 527 -19.91 -2.22 -16.38
N ASN A 528 -18.97 -2.00 -17.32
CA ASN A 528 -18.96 -0.88 -18.27
C ASN A 528 -19.00 0.51 -17.62
N ILE A 529 -18.43 0.65 -16.43
CA ILE A 529 -18.29 1.93 -15.74
C ILE A 529 -17.06 2.67 -16.31
N ASP A 530 -17.16 3.99 -16.44
CA ASP A 530 -16.03 4.84 -16.85
C ASP A 530 -14.97 4.91 -15.74
N VAL A 531 -14.03 3.96 -15.78
CA VAL A 531 -12.95 3.85 -14.78
C VAL A 531 -11.95 5.00 -14.87
N SER A 532 -11.92 5.76 -15.97
CA SER A 532 -11.03 6.93 -16.10
C SER A 532 -11.27 7.99 -15.01
N LYS A 533 -12.40 7.90 -14.34
CA LYS A 533 -12.77 8.77 -13.23
C LYS A 533 -12.02 8.46 -11.93
N TYR A 534 -11.48 7.25 -11.77
CA TYR A 534 -10.83 6.83 -10.52
C TYR A 534 -9.60 5.92 -10.73
N ALA A 535 -9.27 5.56 -11.95
CA ALA A 535 -8.06 4.76 -12.22
C ALA A 535 -6.80 5.63 -12.07
N ASP A 536 -6.42 5.91 -10.83
CA ASP A 536 -5.24 6.68 -10.45
C ASP A 536 -4.60 6.02 -9.20
N PRO A 537 -3.32 5.61 -9.22
CA PRO A 537 -2.66 4.95 -8.09
C PRO A 537 -2.70 5.75 -6.77
N SER A 538 -2.88 7.06 -6.85
CA SER A 538 -2.99 7.92 -5.66
C SER A 538 -4.34 7.82 -4.95
N ILE A 539 -5.36 7.25 -5.60
CA ILE A 539 -6.69 7.04 -5.02
C ILE A 539 -6.69 5.70 -4.28
N SER A 540 -7.10 5.69 -3.02
CA SER A 540 -7.13 4.43 -2.26
C SER A 540 -8.12 3.42 -2.85
N ALA A 541 -7.87 2.12 -2.64
CA ALA A 541 -8.78 1.07 -3.11
C ALA A 541 -10.21 1.22 -2.55
N SER A 542 -10.32 1.73 -1.32
CA SER A 542 -11.61 2.03 -0.67
C SER A 542 -12.34 3.17 -1.36
N ASP A 543 -11.61 4.23 -1.70
CA ASP A 543 -12.19 5.38 -2.40
C ASP A 543 -12.58 5.01 -3.84
N MET A 544 -11.76 4.21 -4.52
CA MET A 544 -12.10 3.66 -5.83
C MET A 544 -13.38 2.83 -5.78
N GLU A 545 -13.56 2.01 -4.73
CA GLU A 545 -14.77 1.22 -4.53
C GLU A 545 -15.99 2.12 -4.35
N GLU A 546 -15.87 3.16 -3.54
CA GLU A 546 -16.96 4.10 -3.28
C GLU A 546 -17.34 4.89 -4.54
N ILE A 547 -16.35 5.36 -5.31
CA ILE A 547 -16.58 6.02 -6.60
C ILE A 547 -17.25 5.05 -7.58
N ARG A 548 -16.76 3.83 -7.68
CA ARG A 548 -17.35 2.81 -8.56
C ARG A 548 -18.80 2.54 -8.20
N GLN A 549 -19.11 2.34 -6.92
CA GLN A 549 -20.49 2.11 -6.45
C GLN A 549 -21.40 3.33 -6.71
N HIS A 550 -20.86 4.53 -6.59
CA HIS A 550 -21.58 5.74 -6.94
C HIS A 550 -21.92 5.78 -8.44
N LEU A 551 -20.93 5.47 -9.28
CA LEU A 551 -21.12 5.46 -10.74
C LEU A 551 -22.05 4.32 -11.20
N GLU A 552 -22.06 3.20 -10.47
CA GLU A 552 -22.84 2.00 -10.81
C GLU A 552 -24.29 2.08 -10.33
N TYR A 553 -24.51 2.55 -9.10
CA TYR A 553 -25.82 2.47 -8.42
C TYR A 553 -26.33 3.83 -7.93
N GLY A 554 -25.62 4.93 -8.13
CA GLY A 554 -25.95 6.23 -7.52
C GLY A 554 -25.80 6.25 -6.00
N ALA A 555 -25.00 5.33 -5.43
CA ALA A 555 -24.76 5.26 -3.98
C ALA A 555 -24.13 6.58 -3.49
N PRO A 556 -24.51 7.09 -2.31
CA PRO A 556 -23.90 8.31 -1.77
C PRO A 556 -22.42 8.08 -1.47
N ILE A 557 -21.57 8.98 -1.94
CA ILE A 557 -20.15 8.99 -1.56
C ILE A 557 -20.08 9.53 -0.12
N THR A 558 -19.56 8.72 0.80
CA THR A 558 -19.49 9.03 2.24
C THR A 558 -18.10 9.51 2.67
N GLY A 559 -17.09 9.30 1.83
CA GLY A 559 -15.72 9.79 2.02
C GLY A 559 -15.56 11.25 1.55
N ASP A 560 -14.50 11.91 2.03
CA ASP A 560 -14.12 13.26 1.57
C ASP A 560 -13.40 13.24 0.21
N ILE A 561 -13.92 12.42 -0.70
CA ILE A 561 -13.40 12.32 -2.06
C ILE A 561 -13.74 13.63 -2.77
N ASN A 562 -12.73 14.31 -3.29
CA ASN A 562 -12.93 15.57 -4.03
C ASN A 562 -13.58 15.30 -5.39
N ILE A 563 -14.92 15.16 -5.39
CA ILE A 563 -15.73 14.90 -6.59
C ILE A 563 -15.55 15.99 -7.65
N GLY A 564 -15.21 17.21 -7.25
CA GLY A 564 -15.00 18.34 -8.18
C GLY A 564 -13.78 18.19 -9.09
N ALA A 565 -12.78 17.38 -8.69
CA ALA A 565 -11.62 17.05 -9.52
C ALA A 565 -11.91 15.94 -10.56
N LEU A 566 -12.98 15.16 -10.35
CA LEU A 566 -13.31 13.97 -11.15
C LEU A 566 -14.12 14.27 -12.41
N ASN A 567 -14.37 15.52 -12.75
CA ASN A 567 -15.09 15.94 -13.98
C ASN A 567 -16.40 15.13 -14.24
N MET A 568 -17.24 14.99 -13.21
CA MET A 568 -18.48 14.16 -13.22
C MET A 568 -19.66 14.88 -13.90
N SER A 569 -19.44 15.51 -15.04
CA SER A 569 -20.51 16.27 -15.73
C SER A 569 -21.55 15.42 -16.48
N ASP A 570 -21.40 14.10 -16.50
CA ASP A 570 -22.32 13.18 -17.19
C ASP A 570 -23.07 12.28 -16.18
N THR A 571 -23.80 12.88 -15.24
CA THR A 571 -24.79 12.10 -14.49
C THR A 571 -26.00 11.86 -15.37
N MET A 572 -26.28 10.60 -15.67
CA MET A 572 -27.57 10.15 -16.19
C MET A 572 -28.70 10.74 -15.33
N THR A 573 -29.61 11.45 -15.98
CA THR A 573 -30.84 11.96 -15.33
C THR A 573 -31.79 10.80 -15.03
N LEU A 574 -32.48 10.89 -13.91
CA LEU A 574 -33.41 9.91 -13.32
C LEU A 574 -34.60 9.45 -14.22
N ASP A 575 -34.59 9.74 -15.53
CA ASP A 575 -35.67 9.41 -16.45
C ASP A 575 -35.53 8.07 -17.22
N ASP A 576 -34.37 7.39 -17.09
CA ASP A 576 -34.12 6.11 -17.81
C ASP A 576 -34.36 4.83 -16.98
N GLN A 577 -34.89 4.94 -15.75
CA GLN A 577 -35.09 3.79 -14.85
C GLN A 577 -36.40 2.97 -15.08
N ASN A 578 -37.13 3.19 -16.17
CA ASN A 578 -38.40 2.47 -16.43
C ASN A 578 -38.36 1.42 -17.52
N ALA A 579 -37.24 0.83 -17.82
CA ALA A 579 -37.16 -0.23 -18.82
C ALA A 579 -36.19 -1.34 -18.47
N LEU A 580 -36.45 -2.10 -17.41
CA LEU A 580 -36.00 -3.49 -17.28
C LEU A 580 -36.80 -4.17 -16.17
N ASP A 581 -37.92 -4.78 -16.60
CA ASP A 581 -38.63 -5.77 -15.82
C ASP A 581 -37.80 -7.05 -15.65
N ASP A 582 -37.84 -7.56 -14.44
CA ASP A 582 -37.38 -8.78 -13.83
C ASP A 582 -37.48 -10.04 -14.73
N PRO A 583 -36.51 -10.96 -14.62
CA PRO A 583 -36.96 -12.33 -14.33
C PRO A 583 -36.20 -12.99 -13.16
N GLU A 584 -37.00 -13.54 -12.28
CA GLU A 584 -36.78 -14.55 -11.27
C GLU A 584 -35.54 -15.43 -11.51
N PHE A 585 -34.68 -15.54 -10.48
CA PHE A 585 -33.76 -16.65 -10.34
C PHE A 585 -34.17 -17.50 -9.13
N ASP A 586 -34.69 -18.68 -9.50
CA ASP A 586 -34.95 -19.80 -8.62
C ASP A 586 -33.70 -20.29 -7.91
N ASP A 587 -33.89 -20.64 -6.66
CA ASP A 587 -32.99 -21.42 -5.78
C ASP A 587 -32.54 -22.72 -6.48
N LEU A 588 -31.25 -22.99 -6.47
CA LEU A 588 -30.74 -24.34 -6.63
C LEU A 588 -29.66 -24.63 -5.57
N ASP A 589 -30.12 -25.39 -4.65
CA ASP A 589 -29.49 -26.36 -3.74
C ASP A 589 -27.97 -26.59 -3.77
N ASP A 590 -27.43 -26.44 -2.58
CA ASP A 590 -26.26 -27.08 -2.03
C ASP A 590 -26.24 -28.62 -2.27
N PRO A 591 -25.13 -29.22 -2.67
CA PRO A 591 -24.87 -30.59 -2.30
C PRO A 591 -23.65 -30.73 -1.41
N GLY A 592 -23.93 -31.13 -0.20
CA GLY A 592 -23.06 -31.51 0.84
C GLY A 592 -22.00 -32.54 0.48
N ASP A 593 -20.98 -32.42 1.33
CA ASP A 593 -20.30 -33.48 2.06
C ASP A 593 -20.12 -34.84 1.38
N ILE A 594 -18.88 -35.19 1.06
CA ILE A 594 -18.35 -36.55 1.26
C ILE A 594 -16.86 -36.47 1.59
N GLY A 595 -16.52 -36.98 2.81
CA GLY A 595 -15.17 -37.27 3.23
C GLY A 595 -14.56 -38.48 2.52
N ASP A 596 -13.27 -38.46 2.50
CA ASP A 596 -12.29 -39.44 3.01
C ASP A 596 -10.85 -38.87 2.85
#